data_c48faa74f34945a7b27eddfca5c6f11a
#
_entry.id   c48faa74f34945a7b27eddfca5c6f11a
#
_cell.length_a   1.000
_cell.length_b   1.000
_cell.length_c   1.000
_cell.angle_alpha   90.00
_cell.angle_beta   90.00
_cell.angle_gamma   90.00
#
_symmetry.space_group_name_H-M   'P 1'
#
loop_
_entity.id
_entity.type
_entity.pdbx_description
1 polymer ?
#
loop_
_entity_poly.entity_id
_entity_poly.type
_entity_poly.pdbx_seq_one_letter_code
_entity_poly.pdbx_strand_id
1 'polypeptide(L)'
;MKVEDRVIIILKRSPSDQYSLYRKLGNVKMSQIIKTIAKLQQRNIIYISKHRKNYRTGIMVPIYCLSSGQRQLASKRDSRLNIDSLVAGVTSERLVEYSFLAGNLIHRKSNNTEVSILDIGCGTDYSLTKSISKFFALKNKHRWKVIGIDIRSFSGERSEDLLLSLARMDARSLGFRNEVFDQIICISTTEHIGMPSDIYNIKKNDELGDIHAMSEIYRVLKKGGTVIATLPYGNTTIKREEYRIYNEVTLANLISLFSVVKKQFYCYDKGKWKKCSSHSAEDKTINMNGVPSYFHSPVNVCLLLKKESI
;
A
#
# COMPACT_ATOMS: atom_id res chain seq x y z
N MET A 1 9.65 7.51 35.97
CA MET A 1 9.67 6.88 34.65
C MET A 1 8.34 7.16 33.95
N LYS A 2 8.36 7.70 32.72
CA LYS A 2 7.15 8.05 31.98
C LYS A 2 6.34 6.79 31.65
N VAL A 3 5.02 6.94 31.46
CA VAL A 3 4.12 5.81 31.12
C VAL A 3 4.55 5.14 29.82
N GLU A 4 5.00 5.92 28.84
CA GLU A 4 5.55 5.40 27.57
C GLU A 4 6.68 4.38 27.80
N ASP A 5 7.67 4.73 28.62
CA ASP A 5 8.83 3.89 28.90
C ASP A 5 8.41 2.58 29.59
N ARG A 6 7.43 2.67 30.50
CA ARG A 6 6.88 1.51 31.21
C ARG A 6 6.12 0.57 30.25
N VAL A 7 5.33 1.11 29.33
CA VAL A 7 4.65 0.34 28.28
C VAL A 7 5.66 -0.37 27.40
N ILE A 8 6.69 0.32 26.94
CA ILE A 8 7.76 -0.26 26.12
C ILE A 8 8.48 -1.39 26.85
N ILE A 9 8.80 -1.21 28.13
CA ILE A 9 9.45 -2.26 28.95
C ILE A 9 8.56 -3.50 29.06
N ILE A 10 7.26 -3.34 29.27
CA ILE A 10 6.33 -4.47 29.34
C ILE A 10 6.26 -5.20 27.99
N LEU A 11 6.16 -4.46 26.88
CA LEU A 11 6.09 -5.05 25.55
C LEU A 11 7.41 -5.69 25.08
N LYS A 12 8.56 -5.26 25.62
CA LYS A 12 9.85 -5.95 25.42
C LYS A 12 9.84 -7.37 26.00
N ARG A 13 9.09 -7.60 27.07
CA ARG A 13 9.01 -8.91 27.73
C ARG A 13 7.99 -9.83 27.10
N SER A 14 6.82 -9.29 26.72
CA SER A 14 5.76 -10.07 26.07
C SER A 14 4.75 -9.17 25.36
N PRO A 15 4.22 -9.58 24.19
CA PRO A 15 3.06 -8.95 23.57
C PRO A 15 1.90 -8.84 24.55
N SER A 16 1.20 -7.72 24.56
CA SER A 16 0.15 -7.44 25.55
C SER A 16 -0.99 -6.62 24.95
N ASP A 17 -2.22 -6.89 25.35
CA ASP A 17 -3.37 -6.03 25.09
C ASP A 17 -3.47 -4.89 26.12
N GLN A 18 -4.36 -3.92 25.85
CA GLN A 18 -4.57 -2.74 26.71
C GLN A 18 -4.98 -3.10 28.14
N TYR A 19 -5.73 -4.19 28.36
CA TYR A 19 -6.14 -4.60 29.70
C TYR A 19 -4.99 -5.29 30.46
N SER A 20 -4.15 -6.04 29.75
CA SER A 20 -2.94 -6.62 30.32
C SER A 20 -1.92 -5.53 30.68
N LEU A 21 -1.78 -4.50 29.85
CA LEU A 21 -0.97 -3.32 30.15
C LEU A 21 -1.52 -2.58 31.38
N TYR A 22 -2.83 -2.38 31.46
CA TYR A 22 -3.48 -1.75 32.62
C TYR A 22 -3.15 -2.47 33.92
N ARG A 23 -3.29 -3.80 33.94
CA ARG A 23 -2.96 -4.63 35.15
C ARG A 23 -1.48 -4.55 35.53
N LYS A 24 -0.58 -4.58 34.55
CA LYS A 24 0.87 -4.54 34.76
C LYS A 24 1.41 -3.16 35.13
N LEU A 25 0.72 -2.09 34.74
CA LEU A 25 1.12 -0.71 35.02
C LEU A 25 0.62 -0.21 36.39
N GLY A 26 -0.36 -0.89 37.00
CA GLY A 26 -0.90 -0.53 38.31
C GLY A 26 -1.61 0.84 38.26
N ASN A 27 -1.15 1.83 39.03
CA ASN A 27 -1.79 3.13 39.26
C ASN A 27 -1.82 4.07 38.05
N VAL A 28 -2.06 3.55 36.84
CA VAL A 28 -2.20 4.34 35.60
C VAL A 28 -3.62 4.22 35.08
N LYS A 29 -4.29 5.35 34.80
CA LYS A 29 -5.66 5.35 34.28
C LYS A 29 -5.72 4.71 32.88
N MET A 30 -6.76 3.93 32.60
CA MET A 30 -6.95 3.28 31.29
C MET A 30 -6.92 4.30 30.13
N SER A 31 -7.51 5.47 30.31
CA SER A 31 -7.50 6.56 29.30
C SER A 31 -6.09 7.02 28.98
N GLN A 32 -5.19 7.05 29.95
CA GLN A 32 -3.79 7.42 29.75
C GLN A 32 -3.03 6.30 29.00
N ILE A 33 -3.35 5.04 29.27
CA ILE A 33 -2.77 3.90 28.54
C ILE A 33 -3.19 3.93 27.08
N ILE A 34 -4.48 4.14 26.80
CA ILE A 34 -5.01 4.25 25.42
C ILE A 34 -4.32 5.38 24.65
N LYS A 35 -4.22 6.59 25.25
CA LYS A 35 -3.50 7.72 24.64
C LYS A 35 -2.02 7.38 24.39
N THR A 36 -1.38 6.71 25.34
CA THR A 36 0.02 6.29 25.19
C THR A 36 0.19 5.27 24.06
N ILE A 37 -0.69 4.28 23.97
CA ILE A 37 -0.71 3.29 22.90
C ILE A 37 -0.85 3.99 21.54
N ALA A 38 -1.85 4.86 21.38
CA ALA A 38 -2.07 5.60 20.14
C ALA A 38 -0.82 6.42 19.73
N LYS A 39 -0.19 7.11 20.69
CA LYS A 39 1.05 7.85 20.45
C LYS A 39 2.23 6.95 20.03
N LEU A 40 2.37 5.79 20.65
CA LEU A 40 3.42 4.83 20.33
C LEU A 40 3.18 4.16 18.97
N GLN A 41 1.91 3.92 18.58
CA GLN A 41 1.55 3.45 17.26
C GLN A 41 1.83 4.51 16.19
N GLN A 42 1.42 5.77 16.43
CA GLN A 42 1.70 6.88 15.53
C GLN A 42 3.20 7.08 15.29
N ARG A 43 4.02 6.77 16.29
CA ARG A 43 5.50 6.82 16.19
C ARG A 43 6.10 5.51 15.68
N ASN A 44 5.30 4.55 15.23
CA ASN A 44 5.72 3.22 14.77
C ASN A 44 6.62 2.46 15.77
N ILE A 45 6.43 2.71 17.07
CA ILE A 45 7.17 2.02 18.15
C ILE A 45 6.52 0.69 18.48
N ILE A 46 5.19 0.61 18.35
CA ILE A 46 4.40 -0.60 18.56
C ILE A 46 3.43 -0.83 17.41
N TYR A 47 3.05 -2.07 17.20
CA TYR A 47 2.06 -2.48 16.19
C TYR A 47 1.07 -3.51 16.76
N ILE A 48 -0.05 -3.73 16.07
CA ILE A 48 -1.01 -4.78 16.41
C ILE A 48 -0.56 -6.07 15.71
N SER A 49 -0.16 -7.08 16.49
CA SER A 49 0.30 -8.36 15.95
C SER A 49 -0.84 -9.33 15.65
N LYS A 50 -1.90 -9.28 16.42
CA LYS A 50 -3.12 -10.10 16.30
C LYS A 50 -4.23 -9.53 17.17
N HIS A 51 -5.43 -10.07 17.02
CA HIS A 51 -6.52 -9.85 17.95
C HIS A 51 -6.80 -11.12 18.76
N ARG A 52 -7.26 -10.98 19.99
CA ARG A 52 -7.77 -12.10 20.77
C ARG A 52 -9.15 -11.76 21.36
N LYS A 53 -9.98 -12.77 21.55
CA LYS A 53 -11.27 -12.63 22.20
C LYS A 53 -11.06 -12.42 23.70
N ASN A 54 -11.62 -11.35 24.25
CA ASN A 54 -11.67 -11.16 25.69
C ASN A 54 -12.68 -12.15 26.29
N TYR A 55 -12.23 -13.03 27.18
CA TYR A 55 -13.04 -14.12 27.74
C TYR A 55 -14.22 -13.62 28.60
N ARG A 56 -14.15 -12.41 29.15
CA ARG A 56 -15.23 -11.81 29.98
C ARG A 56 -16.28 -11.08 29.15
N THR A 57 -15.87 -10.38 28.10
CA THR A 57 -16.78 -9.51 27.33
C THR A 57 -17.10 -10.05 25.95
N GLY A 58 -16.42 -11.09 25.50
CA GLY A 58 -16.54 -11.62 24.15
C GLY A 58 -15.97 -10.74 23.04
N ILE A 59 -15.52 -9.52 23.35
CA ILE A 59 -15.03 -8.53 22.39
C ILE A 59 -13.61 -8.88 21.95
N MET A 60 -13.32 -8.69 20.66
CA MET A 60 -11.98 -8.82 20.09
C MET A 60 -11.11 -7.64 20.51
N VAL A 61 -9.98 -7.91 21.14
CA VAL A 61 -9.03 -6.87 21.58
C VAL A 61 -7.67 -7.04 20.91
N PRO A 62 -7.04 -5.94 20.49
CA PRO A 62 -5.74 -5.98 19.82
C PRO A 62 -4.62 -6.38 20.78
N ILE A 63 -3.68 -7.17 20.29
CA ILE A 63 -2.42 -7.51 20.97
C ILE A 63 -1.32 -6.64 20.38
N TYR A 64 -0.71 -5.82 21.23
CA TYR A 64 0.38 -4.92 20.86
C TYR A 64 1.73 -5.58 21.02
N CYS A 65 2.62 -5.37 20.06
CA CYS A 65 4.02 -5.77 20.06
C CYS A 65 4.92 -4.56 19.81
N LEU A 66 6.16 -4.63 20.26
CA LEU A 66 7.18 -3.67 19.82
C LEU A 66 7.52 -3.91 18.35
N SER A 67 7.61 -2.83 17.61
CA SER A 67 8.15 -2.86 16.25
C SER A 67 9.60 -3.31 16.28
N SER A 68 9.95 -4.28 15.45
CA SER A 68 11.30 -4.88 15.39
C SER A 68 12.39 -3.87 15.00
N GLY A 69 12.04 -2.72 14.47
CA GLY A 69 12.96 -1.65 14.08
C GLY A 69 13.80 -1.03 15.20
N GLN A 70 13.44 -1.21 16.48
CA GLN A 70 14.28 -0.73 17.59
C GLN A 70 15.43 -1.68 17.99
N ARG A 71 15.42 -2.93 17.51
CA ARG A 71 16.54 -3.85 17.77
C ARG A 71 17.67 -3.77 16.75
N GLN A 72 17.52 -3.04 15.64
CA GLN A 72 18.46 -3.02 14.52
C GLN A 72 18.93 -1.65 14.05
N LEU A 73 18.88 -0.62 14.89
CA LEU A 73 19.53 0.67 14.56
C LEU A 73 21.07 0.58 14.51
N ALA A 74 21.66 -0.60 14.75
CA ALA A 74 23.12 -0.76 14.79
C ALA A 74 23.71 -1.82 13.84
N SER A 75 22.95 -2.58 13.06
CA SER A 75 23.56 -3.55 12.14
C SER A 75 22.78 -3.77 10.85
N LYS A 76 23.40 -3.42 9.73
CA LYS A 76 23.02 -3.58 8.32
C LYS A 76 21.95 -2.60 7.87
N ARG A 77 22.37 -1.63 7.04
CA ARG A 77 21.52 -0.80 6.17
C ARG A 77 20.67 -1.75 5.31
N ASP A 78 19.44 -1.98 5.72
CA ASP A 78 18.49 -2.72 4.92
C ASP A 78 18.30 -1.96 3.60
N SER A 79 18.57 -2.61 2.49
CA SER A 79 18.53 -1.98 1.17
C SER A 79 17.10 -1.87 0.62
N ARG A 80 16.12 -2.45 1.32
CA ARG A 80 14.71 -2.53 0.88
C ARG A 80 13.80 -1.64 1.72
N LEU A 81 12.70 -1.19 1.11
CA LEU A 81 11.62 -0.53 1.83
C LEU A 81 11.06 -1.49 2.90
N ASN A 82 11.07 -1.05 4.16
CA ASN A 82 10.43 -1.83 5.23
C ASN A 82 8.92 -1.58 5.18
N ILE A 83 8.18 -2.61 4.79
CA ILE A 83 6.72 -2.60 4.71
C ILE A 83 6.04 -3.25 5.92
N ASP A 84 6.80 -3.79 6.90
CA ASP A 84 6.24 -4.56 8.01
C ASP A 84 5.17 -3.79 8.78
N SER A 85 5.36 -2.47 8.95
CA SER A 85 4.37 -1.61 9.61
C SER A 85 3.12 -1.37 8.79
N LEU A 86 3.21 -1.43 7.45
CA LEU A 86 2.10 -1.24 6.52
C LEU A 86 1.26 -2.50 6.37
N VAL A 87 1.87 -3.68 6.54
CA VAL A 87 1.19 -4.98 6.38
C VAL A 87 0.92 -5.68 7.70
N ALA A 88 1.29 -5.09 8.83
CA ALA A 88 1.06 -5.68 10.15
C ALA A 88 -0.43 -5.88 10.42
N GLY A 89 -0.86 -7.13 10.53
CA GLY A 89 -2.26 -7.50 10.74
C GLY A 89 -3.15 -7.42 9.49
N VAL A 90 -2.59 -7.10 8.33
CA VAL A 90 -3.29 -7.10 7.05
C VAL A 90 -3.40 -8.52 6.51
N THR A 91 -4.61 -8.92 6.14
CA THR A 91 -4.90 -10.22 5.51
C THR A 91 -5.33 -10.06 4.05
N SER A 92 -5.53 -8.81 3.59
CA SER A 92 -5.93 -8.51 2.22
C SER A 92 -4.79 -8.66 1.22
N GLU A 93 -5.10 -8.42 -0.05
CA GLU A 93 -4.16 -8.36 -1.18
C GLU A 93 -2.99 -7.39 -0.94
N ARG A 94 -3.16 -6.37 -0.10
CA ARG A 94 -2.10 -5.41 0.29
C ARG A 94 -0.81 -6.09 0.75
N LEU A 95 -0.93 -7.29 1.37
CA LEU A 95 0.22 -8.06 1.82
C LEU A 95 1.17 -8.41 0.64
N VAL A 96 0.63 -8.84 -0.47
CA VAL A 96 1.42 -9.22 -1.65
C VAL A 96 1.77 -8.03 -2.53
N GLU A 97 0.90 -7.04 -2.61
CA GLU A 97 1.09 -5.81 -3.37
C GLU A 97 2.27 -4.98 -2.83
N TYR A 98 2.28 -4.72 -1.52
CA TYR A 98 3.37 -3.96 -0.89
C TYR A 98 4.68 -4.75 -0.88
N SER A 99 4.61 -6.09 -0.76
CA SER A 99 5.79 -6.94 -0.90
C SER A 99 6.38 -6.87 -2.31
N PHE A 100 5.51 -6.88 -3.34
CA PHE A 100 5.93 -6.71 -4.74
C PHE A 100 6.50 -5.31 -4.98
N LEU A 101 5.85 -4.26 -4.49
CA LEU A 101 6.34 -2.88 -4.56
C LEU A 101 7.75 -2.77 -3.96
N ALA A 102 7.94 -3.23 -2.71
CA ALA A 102 9.22 -3.14 -2.01
C ALA A 102 10.36 -3.84 -2.75
N GLY A 103 10.05 -4.92 -3.46
CA GLY A 103 11.02 -5.66 -4.29
C GLY A 103 11.33 -5.03 -5.64
N ASN A 104 10.52 -4.05 -6.11
CA ASN A 104 10.66 -3.45 -7.44
C ASN A 104 10.75 -1.91 -7.39
N LEU A 105 10.81 -1.32 -6.19
CA LEU A 105 11.02 0.11 -6.03
C LEU A 105 12.40 0.49 -6.58
N ILE A 106 12.46 1.62 -7.29
CA ILE A 106 13.70 2.06 -7.95
C ILE A 106 14.85 2.26 -6.96
N HIS A 107 16.00 1.67 -7.27
CA HIS A 107 17.24 1.76 -6.51
C HIS A 107 18.38 2.24 -7.40
N ARG A 108 18.66 3.56 -7.44
CA ARG A 108 19.84 4.08 -8.14
C ARG A 108 21.02 4.17 -7.18
N LYS A 109 22.21 3.77 -7.65
CA LYS A 109 23.45 3.75 -6.83
C LYS A 109 23.96 5.14 -6.50
N SER A 110 23.78 6.13 -7.38
CA SER A 110 24.30 7.49 -7.20
C SER A 110 23.39 8.34 -6.30
N ASN A 111 23.98 8.98 -5.31
CA ASN A 111 23.27 9.92 -4.43
C ASN A 111 22.98 11.27 -5.11
N ASN A 112 23.69 11.60 -6.21
CA ASN A 112 23.53 12.86 -6.95
C ASN A 112 22.47 12.81 -8.06
N THR A 113 21.81 11.67 -8.27
CA THR A 113 20.77 11.54 -9.30
C THR A 113 19.43 12.03 -8.74
N GLU A 114 18.83 13.00 -9.42
CA GLU A 114 17.46 13.43 -9.14
C GLU A 114 16.48 12.34 -9.59
N VAL A 115 15.52 11.95 -8.73
CA VAL A 115 14.51 10.94 -9.01
C VAL A 115 13.16 11.46 -8.57
N SER A 116 12.17 11.34 -9.45
CA SER A 116 10.79 11.71 -9.17
C SER A 116 9.89 10.46 -9.22
N ILE A 117 9.14 10.25 -8.15
CA ILE A 117 8.21 9.13 -8.01
C ILE A 117 6.80 9.71 -7.85
N LEU A 118 5.84 9.16 -8.59
CA LEU A 118 4.42 9.47 -8.46
C LEU A 118 3.68 8.26 -7.89
N ASP A 119 2.89 8.48 -6.85
CA ASP A 119 1.98 7.49 -6.26
C ASP A 119 0.53 7.90 -6.57
N ILE A 120 -0.13 7.14 -7.45
CA ILE A 120 -1.48 7.41 -7.94
C ILE A 120 -2.49 6.60 -7.11
N GLY A 121 -3.51 7.29 -6.57
CA GLY A 121 -4.46 6.69 -5.64
C GLY A 121 -3.81 6.41 -4.28
N CYS A 122 -2.99 7.35 -3.81
CA CYS A 122 -2.21 7.19 -2.58
C CYS A 122 -3.07 7.09 -1.30
N GLY A 123 -4.38 7.24 -1.43
CA GLY A 123 -5.31 7.26 -0.32
C GLY A 123 -5.36 8.60 0.42
N THR A 124 -6.42 8.80 1.19
CA THR A 124 -6.59 10.05 1.95
C THR A 124 -5.62 10.17 3.12
N ASP A 125 -5.11 9.05 3.64
CA ASP A 125 -4.11 8.95 4.71
C ASP A 125 -2.66 8.86 4.18
N TYR A 126 -2.48 8.67 2.87
CA TYR A 126 -1.20 8.59 2.15
C TYR A 126 -0.08 7.82 2.89
N SER A 127 -0.43 6.80 3.67
CA SER A 127 0.50 6.07 4.54
C SER A 127 1.60 5.34 3.77
N LEU A 128 1.31 4.79 2.58
CA LEU A 128 2.30 4.18 1.69
C LEU A 128 3.28 5.23 1.15
N THR A 129 2.78 6.32 0.58
CA THR A 129 3.58 7.43 0.04
C THR A 129 4.53 8.01 1.09
N LYS A 130 4.02 8.21 2.30
CA LYS A 130 4.80 8.67 3.45
C LYS A 130 5.91 7.71 3.85
N SER A 131 5.65 6.40 3.77
CA SER A 131 6.65 5.37 4.06
C SER A 131 7.75 5.33 3.02
N ILE A 132 7.40 5.50 1.73
CA ILE A 132 8.35 5.60 0.62
C ILE A 132 9.23 6.85 0.77
N SER A 133 8.63 8.00 1.06
CA SER A 133 9.36 9.26 1.28
C SER A 133 10.37 9.12 2.42
N LYS A 134 9.94 8.60 3.57
CA LYS A 134 10.81 8.34 4.72
C LYS A 134 11.95 7.36 4.40
N PHE A 135 11.67 6.33 3.62
CA PHE A 135 12.70 5.38 3.20
C PHE A 135 13.82 6.08 2.42
N PHE A 136 13.49 6.98 1.48
CA PHE A 136 14.48 7.72 0.72
C PHE A 136 15.19 8.79 1.54
N ALA A 137 14.51 9.47 2.46
CA ALA A 137 15.12 10.38 3.41
C ALA A 137 16.20 9.70 4.26
N LEU A 138 15.90 8.49 4.79
CA LEU A 138 16.86 7.69 5.56
C LEU A 138 18.05 7.18 4.74
N LYS A 139 17.95 7.11 3.42
CA LYS A 139 19.03 6.76 2.50
C LYS A 139 19.82 7.98 2.03
N ASN A 140 19.63 9.17 2.64
CA ASN A 140 20.24 10.42 2.24
C ASN A 140 20.01 10.79 0.76
N LYS A 141 18.85 10.45 0.24
CA LYS A 141 18.43 10.72 -1.14
C LYS A 141 17.71 12.06 -1.25
N HIS A 142 18.31 13.14 -0.77
CA HIS A 142 17.72 14.49 -0.68
C HIS A 142 17.24 15.08 -2.01
N ARG A 143 17.70 14.55 -3.15
CA ARG A 143 17.25 14.94 -4.50
C ARG A 143 16.09 14.10 -5.01
N TRP A 144 15.57 13.20 -4.21
CA TRP A 144 14.42 12.38 -4.56
C TRP A 144 13.14 13.06 -4.11
N LYS A 145 12.14 13.05 -4.99
CA LYS A 145 10.82 13.62 -4.73
C LYS A 145 9.78 12.51 -4.83
N VAL A 146 8.87 12.46 -3.88
CA VAL A 146 7.73 11.55 -3.89
C VAL A 146 6.47 12.40 -3.90
N ILE A 147 5.64 12.22 -4.91
CA ILE A 147 4.37 12.94 -5.07
C ILE A 147 3.24 11.92 -4.96
N GLY A 148 2.33 12.14 -4.03
CA GLY A 148 1.09 11.36 -3.91
C GLY A 148 -0.08 12.13 -4.50
N ILE A 149 -0.92 11.45 -5.28
CA ILE A 149 -2.17 12.02 -5.77
C ILE A 149 -3.36 11.12 -5.44
N ASP A 150 -4.49 11.75 -5.14
CA ASP A 150 -5.78 11.09 -4.99
C ASP A 150 -6.88 12.03 -5.50
N ILE A 151 -8.00 11.48 -5.98
CA ILE A 151 -9.16 12.27 -6.39
C ILE A 151 -9.88 12.90 -5.20
N ARG A 152 -9.74 12.30 -4.03
CA ARG A 152 -10.31 12.76 -2.76
C ARG A 152 -9.42 13.81 -2.09
N SER A 153 -9.98 14.53 -1.15
CA SER A 153 -9.22 15.42 -0.27
C SER A 153 -8.44 14.61 0.77
N PHE A 154 -7.25 15.07 1.12
CA PHE A 154 -6.43 14.42 2.14
C PHE A 154 -6.97 14.71 3.54
N SER A 155 -6.97 13.68 4.39
CA SER A 155 -7.31 13.75 5.80
C SER A 155 -6.02 13.71 6.60
N GLY A 156 -5.71 14.77 7.33
CA GLY A 156 -4.57 14.80 8.24
C GLY A 156 -3.71 16.06 8.15
N GLU A 157 -2.80 16.21 9.10
CA GLU A 157 -1.82 17.29 9.12
C GLU A 157 -0.86 17.14 7.93
N ARG A 158 -0.48 18.26 7.31
CA ARG A 158 0.55 18.29 6.27
C ARG A 158 1.81 17.62 6.79
N SER A 159 2.37 16.74 5.99
CA SER A 159 3.67 16.14 6.31
C SER A 159 4.75 17.24 6.28
N GLU A 160 5.54 17.32 7.33
CA GLU A 160 6.76 18.17 7.35
C GLU A 160 7.91 17.56 6.54
N ASP A 161 7.67 16.42 5.88
CA ASP A 161 8.66 15.72 5.07
C ASP A 161 8.91 16.48 3.77
N LEU A 162 10.10 17.05 3.64
CA LEU A 162 10.53 17.85 2.49
C LEU A 162 10.55 17.08 1.16
N LEU A 163 10.58 15.76 1.20
CA LEU A 163 10.59 14.91 0.00
C LEU A 163 9.18 14.55 -0.49
N LEU A 164 8.14 14.82 0.32
CA LEU A 164 6.76 14.47 0.05
C LEU A 164 5.92 15.67 -0.37
N SER A 165 5.25 15.55 -1.49
CA SER A 165 4.20 16.48 -1.93
C SER A 165 2.90 15.73 -2.17
N LEU A 166 1.77 16.36 -1.89
CA LEU A 166 0.45 15.80 -2.10
C LEU A 166 -0.39 16.73 -2.99
N ALA A 167 -1.12 16.18 -3.93
CA ALA A 167 -2.04 16.94 -4.77
C ALA A 167 -3.36 16.19 -4.99
N ARG A 168 -4.47 16.89 -4.90
CA ARG A 168 -5.77 16.36 -5.33
C ARG A 168 -5.82 16.43 -6.85
N MET A 169 -5.98 15.26 -7.51
CA MET A 169 -5.89 15.19 -8.96
C MET A 169 -6.62 13.95 -9.49
N ASP A 170 -7.22 14.08 -10.67
CA ASP A 170 -7.78 12.96 -11.42
C ASP A 170 -6.68 12.33 -12.28
N ALA A 171 -6.51 11.00 -12.18
CA ALA A 171 -5.50 10.27 -12.93
C ALA A 171 -5.73 10.26 -14.44
N ARG A 172 -6.95 10.55 -14.90
CA ARG A 172 -7.31 10.67 -16.32
C ARG A 172 -6.84 11.98 -16.97
N SER A 173 -6.40 12.95 -16.14
CA SER A 173 -5.94 14.26 -16.59
C SER A 173 -4.89 14.79 -15.62
N LEU A 174 -3.66 14.30 -15.77
CA LEU A 174 -2.57 14.64 -14.88
C LEU A 174 -1.99 16.02 -15.23
N GLY A 175 -1.99 16.94 -14.27
CA GLY A 175 -1.46 18.30 -14.40
C GLY A 175 0.08 18.37 -14.45
N PHE A 176 0.76 17.31 -14.86
CA PHE A 176 2.21 17.25 -15.01
C PHE A 176 2.62 17.33 -16.49
N ARG A 177 3.82 17.86 -16.72
CA ARG A 177 4.45 17.84 -18.05
C ARG A 177 4.78 16.39 -18.46
N ASN A 178 5.05 16.19 -19.75
CA ASN A 178 5.50 14.90 -20.26
C ASN A 178 6.85 14.53 -19.63
N GLU A 179 7.06 13.22 -19.40
CA GLU A 179 8.36 12.65 -19.04
C GLU A 179 9.00 13.25 -17.76
N VAL A 180 8.19 13.39 -16.70
CA VAL A 180 8.62 13.94 -15.41
C VAL A 180 9.07 12.86 -14.44
N PHE A 181 8.42 11.68 -14.43
CA PHE A 181 8.59 10.67 -13.40
C PHE A 181 9.50 9.54 -13.84
N ASP A 182 10.42 9.14 -12.96
CA ASP A 182 11.29 7.98 -13.15
C ASP A 182 10.57 6.67 -12.83
N GLN A 183 9.67 6.69 -11.86
CA GLN A 183 8.81 5.56 -11.51
C GLN A 183 7.42 6.05 -11.09
N ILE A 184 6.39 5.31 -11.48
CA ILE A 184 5.01 5.55 -11.08
C ILE A 184 4.52 4.32 -10.32
N ILE A 185 3.75 4.54 -9.27
CA ILE A 185 3.15 3.53 -8.41
C ILE A 185 1.63 3.68 -8.55
N CYS A 186 0.92 2.58 -8.82
CA CYS A 186 -0.53 2.55 -8.94
C CYS A 186 -1.04 1.23 -8.35
N ILE A 187 -1.28 1.22 -7.04
CA ILE A 187 -1.64 0.01 -6.29
C ILE A 187 -3.15 -0.04 -6.09
N SER A 188 -3.82 -1.06 -6.65
CA SER A 188 -5.28 -1.25 -6.55
C SER A 188 -6.05 0.07 -6.70
N THR A 189 -5.83 0.72 -7.83
CA THR A 189 -6.41 2.04 -8.09
C THR A 189 -7.04 2.10 -9.48
N THR A 190 -6.36 1.58 -10.50
CA THR A 190 -6.80 1.68 -11.90
C THR A 190 -8.18 1.07 -12.13
N GLU A 191 -8.50 0.00 -11.43
CA GLU A 191 -9.79 -0.69 -11.49
C GLU A 191 -11.00 0.18 -11.09
N HIS A 192 -10.76 1.22 -10.29
CA HIS A 192 -11.80 2.15 -9.86
C HIS A 192 -11.96 3.39 -10.74
N ILE A 193 -10.95 3.69 -11.57
CA ILE A 193 -10.95 4.94 -12.35
C ILE A 193 -12.03 4.90 -13.42
N GLY A 194 -12.95 5.88 -13.37
CA GLY A 194 -14.11 5.96 -14.27
C GLY A 194 -15.31 5.13 -13.83
N MET A 195 -15.19 4.32 -12.76
CA MET A 195 -16.35 3.60 -12.23
C MET A 195 -17.21 4.50 -11.33
N PRO A 196 -18.55 4.36 -11.37
CA PRO A 196 -19.42 5.05 -10.44
C PRO A 196 -19.07 4.65 -9.00
N SER A 197 -19.02 5.61 -8.10
CA SER A 197 -18.74 5.32 -6.68
C SER A 197 -19.13 6.50 -5.79
N ASP A 198 -19.87 6.24 -4.74
CA ASP A 198 -20.20 7.23 -3.72
C ASP A 198 -18.96 7.65 -2.92
N ILE A 199 -18.02 6.71 -2.69
CA ILE A 199 -16.77 6.98 -1.98
C ILE A 199 -15.92 8.03 -2.70
N TYR A 200 -15.92 8.01 -4.03
CA TYR A 200 -15.16 8.93 -4.87
C TYR A 200 -16.02 10.09 -5.40
N ASN A 201 -17.32 10.12 -5.07
CA ASN A 201 -18.30 11.07 -5.61
C ASN A 201 -18.34 11.08 -7.16
N ILE A 202 -18.24 9.91 -7.78
CA ILE A 202 -18.30 9.70 -9.22
C ILE A 202 -19.69 9.17 -9.56
N LYS A 203 -20.48 9.98 -10.27
CA LYS A 203 -21.87 9.63 -10.65
C LYS A 203 -21.99 9.06 -12.07
N LYS A 204 -21.05 9.38 -12.95
CA LYS A 204 -21.07 8.92 -14.35
C LYS A 204 -20.03 7.84 -14.58
N ASN A 205 -20.45 6.79 -15.27
CA ASN A 205 -19.54 5.76 -15.75
C ASN A 205 -18.70 6.31 -16.92
N ASP A 206 -17.39 6.07 -16.86
CA ASP A 206 -16.45 6.29 -17.96
C ASP A 206 -15.78 4.93 -18.24
N GLU A 207 -16.31 4.20 -19.20
CA GLU A 207 -15.88 2.84 -19.51
C GLU A 207 -14.40 2.74 -19.89
N LEU A 208 -13.83 3.81 -20.42
CA LEU A 208 -12.41 3.92 -20.81
C LEU A 208 -11.57 4.67 -19.80
N GLY A 209 -12.09 4.96 -18.61
CA GLY A 209 -11.41 5.77 -17.60
C GLY A 209 -10.06 5.20 -17.16
N ASP A 210 -9.93 3.89 -17.05
CA ASP A 210 -8.68 3.18 -16.76
C ASP A 210 -7.68 3.29 -17.93
N ILE A 211 -8.12 3.18 -19.18
CA ILE A 211 -7.29 3.36 -20.38
C ILE A 211 -6.78 4.80 -20.47
N HIS A 212 -7.66 5.80 -20.22
CA HIS A 212 -7.27 7.20 -20.18
C HIS A 212 -6.20 7.45 -19.11
N ALA A 213 -6.38 6.89 -17.91
CA ALA A 213 -5.40 6.99 -16.85
C ALA A 213 -4.05 6.34 -17.23
N MET A 214 -4.06 5.16 -17.84
CA MET A 214 -2.82 4.50 -18.31
C MET A 214 -2.13 5.28 -19.41
N SER A 215 -2.87 5.96 -20.29
CA SER A 215 -2.31 6.86 -21.29
C SER A 215 -1.63 8.08 -20.66
N GLU A 216 -2.24 8.69 -19.64
CA GLU A 216 -1.64 9.78 -18.88
C GLU A 216 -0.41 9.32 -18.08
N ILE A 217 -0.48 8.13 -17.45
CA ILE A 217 0.67 7.50 -16.81
C ILE A 217 1.83 7.34 -17.80
N TYR A 218 1.55 6.83 -19.01
CA TYR A 218 2.56 6.71 -20.07
C TYR A 218 3.14 8.07 -20.48
N ARG A 219 2.29 9.08 -20.63
CA ARG A 219 2.70 10.43 -21.03
C ARG A 219 3.68 11.04 -20.02
N VAL A 220 3.34 10.99 -18.73
CA VAL A 220 4.15 11.64 -17.68
C VAL A 220 5.36 10.82 -17.24
N LEU A 221 5.42 9.52 -17.59
CA LEU A 221 6.56 8.64 -17.32
C LEU A 221 7.71 8.95 -18.27
N LYS A 222 8.92 9.09 -17.77
CA LYS A 222 10.14 9.24 -18.58
C LYS A 222 10.37 8.01 -19.46
N LYS A 223 11.03 8.20 -20.60
CA LYS A 223 11.62 7.10 -21.38
C LYS A 223 12.53 6.27 -20.48
N GLY A 224 12.42 4.95 -20.54
CA GLY A 224 13.12 4.02 -19.64
C GLY A 224 12.58 3.96 -18.20
N GLY A 225 11.59 4.79 -17.87
CA GLY A 225 10.90 4.77 -16.58
C GLY A 225 10.02 3.55 -16.39
N THR A 226 9.60 3.29 -15.16
CA THR A 226 8.82 2.08 -14.82
C THR A 226 7.55 2.40 -14.07
N VAL A 227 6.54 1.53 -14.23
CA VAL A 227 5.28 1.55 -13.46
C VAL A 227 5.19 0.29 -12.63
N ILE A 228 4.87 0.43 -11.35
CA ILE A 228 4.44 -0.67 -10.49
C ILE A 228 2.93 -0.56 -10.36
N ALA A 229 2.21 -1.52 -10.93
CA ALA A 229 0.76 -1.58 -10.86
C ALA A 229 0.28 -2.91 -10.28
N THR A 230 -0.82 -2.88 -9.54
CA THR A 230 -1.48 -4.08 -9.06
C THR A 230 -2.98 -3.97 -9.32
N LEU A 231 -3.59 -5.09 -9.71
CA LEU A 231 -4.96 -5.13 -10.20
C LEU A 231 -5.65 -6.43 -9.77
N PRO A 232 -6.97 -6.42 -9.52
CA PRO A 232 -7.75 -7.64 -9.40
C PRO A 232 -7.80 -8.35 -10.75
N TYR A 233 -7.52 -9.66 -10.73
CA TYR A 233 -7.49 -10.48 -11.93
C TYR A 233 -8.54 -11.58 -11.86
N GLY A 234 -9.13 -11.93 -13.00
CA GLY A 234 -10.08 -13.03 -13.06
C GLY A 234 -11.06 -12.98 -14.21
N ASN A 235 -12.14 -13.75 -14.07
CA ASN A 235 -13.19 -13.77 -15.05
C ASN A 235 -14.01 -12.47 -15.03
N THR A 236 -13.96 -11.71 -16.12
CA THR A 236 -14.67 -10.42 -16.28
C THR A 236 -16.17 -10.54 -16.46
N THR A 237 -16.74 -11.76 -16.50
CA THR A 237 -18.20 -11.96 -16.52
C THR A 237 -18.86 -11.56 -15.20
N ILE A 238 -18.09 -11.44 -14.13
CA ILE A 238 -18.58 -10.94 -12.85
C ILE A 238 -18.57 -9.40 -12.92
N LYS A 239 -19.74 -8.83 -13.25
CA LYS A 239 -19.93 -7.38 -13.21
C LYS A 239 -19.89 -6.91 -11.76
N ARG A 240 -18.97 -6.00 -11.47
CA ARG A 240 -18.92 -5.23 -10.23
C ARG A 240 -19.24 -3.77 -10.58
N GLU A 241 -20.11 -3.13 -9.80
CA GLU A 241 -20.54 -1.76 -10.06
C GLU A 241 -19.46 -0.72 -9.71
N GLU A 242 -18.55 -1.06 -8.79
CA GLU A 242 -17.59 -0.11 -8.21
C GLU A 242 -16.14 -0.29 -8.69
N TYR A 243 -15.83 -1.39 -9.40
CA TYR A 243 -14.48 -1.68 -9.88
C TYR A 243 -14.46 -2.74 -10.99
N ARG A 244 -13.39 -2.73 -11.78
CA ARG A 244 -13.14 -3.71 -12.86
C ARG A 244 -12.35 -4.90 -12.32
N ILE A 245 -12.60 -6.08 -12.92
CA ILE A 245 -11.74 -7.25 -12.80
C ILE A 245 -11.17 -7.51 -14.20
N TYR A 246 -9.86 -7.70 -14.30
CA TYR A 246 -9.18 -7.86 -15.58
C TYR A 246 -8.92 -9.34 -15.87
N ASN A 247 -9.17 -9.75 -17.11
CA ASN A 247 -8.70 -11.03 -17.66
C ASN A 247 -7.48 -10.80 -18.57
N GLU A 248 -6.97 -11.84 -19.22
CA GLU A 248 -5.79 -11.72 -20.08
C GLU A 248 -5.99 -10.70 -21.20
N VAL A 249 -7.17 -10.68 -21.84
CA VAL A 249 -7.47 -9.78 -22.96
C VAL A 249 -7.58 -8.32 -22.49
N THR A 250 -8.38 -8.07 -21.46
CA THR A 250 -8.59 -6.72 -20.95
C THR A 250 -7.33 -6.16 -20.28
N LEU A 251 -6.55 -7.02 -19.64
CA LEU A 251 -5.25 -6.65 -19.10
C LEU A 251 -4.24 -6.29 -20.20
N ALA A 252 -4.15 -7.11 -21.25
CA ALA A 252 -3.27 -6.84 -22.38
C ALA A 252 -3.61 -5.49 -23.06
N ASN A 253 -4.91 -5.20 -23.21
CA ASN A 253 -5.36 -3.92 -23.74
C ASN A 253 -4.96 -2.74 -22.82
N LEU A 254 -5.19 -2.89 -21.51
CA LEU A 254 -4.88 -1.86 -20.52
C LEU A 254 -3.39 -1.45 -20.52
N ILE A 255 -2.49 -2.41 -20.68
CA ILE A 255 -1.05 -2.18 -20.60
C ILE A 255 -0.36 -2.10 -21.96
N SER A 256 -1.12 -1.99 -23.05
CA SER A 256 -0.62 -2.09 -24.44
C SER A 256 0.48 -1.07 -24.81
N LEU A 257 0.54 0.06 -24.11
CA LEU A 257 1.57 1.10 -24.30
C LEU A 257 2.93 0.73 -23.68
N PHE A 258 3.00 -0.30 -22.85
CA PHE A 258 4.18 -0.63 -22.04
C PHE A 258 4.77 -1.99 -22.39
N SER A 259 6.09 -2.14 -22.19
CA SER A 259 6.71 -3.45 -22.11
C SER A 259 6.54 -4.04 -20.73
N VAL A 260 6.24 -5.33 -20.65
CA VAL A 260 6.10 -6.05 -19.39
C VAL A 260 7.46 -6.56 -18.92
N VAL A 261 8.04 -5.95 -17.90
CA VAL A 261 9.29 -6.39 -17.27
C VAL A 261 9.04 -7.57 -16.32
N LYS A 262 7.90 -7.52 -15.59
CA LYS A 262 7.52 -8.59 -14.66
C LYS A 262 6.00 -8.61 -14.52
N LYS A 263 5.42 -9.82 -14.63
CA LYS A 263 4.02 -10.12 -14.35
C LYS A 263 3.98 -11.27 -13.33
N GLN A 264 3.31 -11.08 -12.20
CA GLN A 264 3.23 -12.08 -11.15
C GLN A 264 1.82 -12.15 -10.61
N PHE A 265 1.24 -13.36 -10.64
CA PHE A 265 -0.06 -13.62 -10.05
C PHE A 265 0.07 -14.10 -8.60
N TYR A 266 -0.90 -13.70 -7.79
CA TYR A 266 -1.08 -14.17 -6.42
C TYR A 266 -2.53 -14.61 -6.24
N CYS A 267 -2.71 -15.81 -5.70
CA CYS A 267 -4.00 -16.40 -5.43
C CYS A 267 -4.23 -16.48 -3.92
N TYR A 268 -5.44 -16.11 -3.48
CA TYR A 268 -5.88 -16.35 -2.11
C TYR A 268 -6.36 -17.78 -1.95
N ASP A 269 -5.83 -18.49 -0.98
CA ASP A 269 -6.14 -19.86 -0.70
C ASP A 269 -6.01 -20.19 0.78
N LYS A 270 -7.09 -20.74 1.40
CA LYS A 270 -7.10 -21.14 2.81
C LYS A 270 -6.51 -20.10 3.77
N GLY A 271 -6.95 -18.84 3.64
CA GLY A 271 -6.51 -17.74 4.51
C GLY A 271 -5.15 -17.14 4.18
N LYS A 272 -4.54 -17.49 3.04
CA LYS A 272 -3.19 -17.02 2.67
C LYS A 272 -3.09 -16.66 1.20
N TRP A 273 -2.34 -15.61 0.91
CA TRP A 273 -1.92 -15.25 -0.44
C TRP A 273 -0.67 -16.03 -0.84
N LYS A 274 -0.70 -16.65 -2.00
CA LYS A 274 0.41 -17.44 -2.57
C LYS A 274 0.64 -17.05 -4.01
N LYS A 275 1.88 -17.10 -4.48
CA LYS A 275 2.18 -17.02 -5.91
C LYS A 275 1.48 -18.17 -6.65
N CYS A 276 0.93 -17.87 -7.83
CA CYS A 276 0.32 -18.87 -8.69
C CYS A 276 0.70 -18.63 -10.16
N SER A 277 0.43 -19.61 -11.03
CA SER A 277 0.55 -19.48 -12.49
C SER A 277 -0.66 -18.72 -13.05
N SER A 278 -0.57 -18.25 -14.30
CA SER A 278 -1.70 -17.63 -15.01
C SER A 278 -2.88 -18.61 -15.13
N HIS A 279 -2.62 -19.86 -15.48
CA HIS A 279 -3.64 -20.90 -15.58
C HIS A 279 -4.37 -21.13 -14.24
N SER A 280 -3.63 -21.29 -13.13
CA SER A 280 -4.23 -21.38 -11.79
C SER A 280 -4.97 -20.12 -11.37
N ALA A 281 -4.59 -18.97 -11.90
CA ALA A 281 -5.26 -17.69 -11.65
C ALA A 281 -6.64 -17.66 -12.31
N GLU A 282 -6.75 -18.13 -13.55
CA GLU A 282 -8.03 -18.23 -14.28
C GLU A 282 -9.01 -19.21 -13.62
N ASP A 283 -8.52 -20.39 -13.27
CA ASP A 283 -9.35 -21.42 -12.62
C ASP A 283 -9.94 -20.98 -11.27
N LYS A 284 -9.16 -20.26 -10.46
CA LYS A 284 -9.61 -19.82 -9.12
C LYS A 284 -10.67 -18.74 -9.14
N THR A 285 -10.80 -17.98 -10.22
CA THR A 285 -11.80 -16.91 -10.33
C THR A 285 -13.22 -17.40 -10.59
N ILE A 286 -13.38 -18.66 -10.96
CA ILE A 286 -14.69 -19.28 -11.17
C ILE A 286 -15.39 -19.56 -9.84
N ASN A 287 -14.64 -19.75 -8.76
CA ASN A 287 -15.21 -20.11 -7.47
C ASN A 287 -14.80 -19.13 -6.35
N MET A 288 -15.70 -18.17 -6.07
CA MET A 288 -15.54 -17.18 -5.00
C MET A 288 -15.89 -17.73 -3.60
N ASN A 289 -16.23 -19.01 -3.46
CA ASN A 289 -16.59 -19.59 -2.17
C ASN A 289 -15.40 -19.55 -1.19
N GLY A 290 -15.63 -18.96 -0.02
CA GLY A 290 -14.61 -18.81 1.02
C GLY A 290 -13.66 -17.62 0.85
N VAL A 291 -13.87 -16.77 -0.15
CA VAL A 291 -13.15 -15.51 -0.30
C VAL A 291 -13.85 -14.43 0.54
N PRO A 292 -13.14 -13.69 1.41
CA PRO A 292 -13.74 -12.60 2.17
C PRO A 292 -14.40 -11.57 1.25
N SER A 293 -15.58 -11.10 1.61
CA SER A 293 -16.39 -10.16 0.81
C SER A 293 -15.73 -8.82 0.52
N TYR A 294 -14.70 -8.46 1.29
CA TYR A 294 -13.93 -7.24 1.10
C TYR A 294 -12.77 -7.38 0.09
N PHE A 295 -12.55 -8.56 -0.49
CA PHE A 295 -11.60 -8.72 -1.57
C PHE A 295 -12.27 -8.41 -2.92
N HIS A 296 -11.58 -7.67 -3.76
CA HIS A 296 -12.03 -7.42 -5.13
C HIS A 296 -12.03 -8.70 -5.97
N SER A 297 -11.01 -9.54 -5.80
CA SER A 297 -10.87 -10.83 -6.45
C SER A 297 -10.05 -11.78 -5.56
N PRO A 298 -10.25 -13.12 -5.68
CA PRO A 298 -9.36 -14.10 -5.07
C PRO A 298 -7.99 -14.13 -5.74
N VAL A 299 -7.79 -13.38 -6.82
CA VAL A 299 -6.54 -13.30 -7.56
C VAL A 299 -6.15 -11.83 -7.77
N ASN A 300 -4.89 -11.53 -7.52
CA ASN A 300 -4.28 -10.25 -7.79
C ASN A 300 -3.11 -10.43 -8.76
N VAL A 301 -2.99 -9.55 -9.77
CA VAL A 301 -1.86 -9.46 -10.66
C VAL A 301 -1.01 -8.25 -10.29
N CYS A 302 0.28 -8.49 -10.10
CA CYS A 302 1.27 -7.46 -9.84
C CYS A 302 2.19 -7.30 -11.06
N LEU A 303 2.38 -6.08 -11.51
CA LEU A 303 3.04 -5.72 -12.75
C LEU A 303 4.20 -4.76 -12.50
N LEU A 304 5.33 -5.02 -13.13
CA LEU A 304 6.37 -4.04 -13.37
C LEU A 304 6.40 -3.78 -14.88
N LEU A 305 5.99 -2.59 -15.26
CA LEU A 305 5.89 -2.16 -16.66
C LEU A 305 6.99 -1.14 -16.95
N LYS A 306 7.37 -0.98 -18.21
CA LYS A 306 8.41 -0.05 -18.64
C LYS A 306 7.98 0.72 -19.88
N LYS A 307 8.26 2.02 -19.92
CA LYS A 307 8.20 2.84 -21.12
C LYS A 307 9.53 2.69 -21.86
N GLU A 308 9.49 2.18 -23.08
CA GLU A 308 10.71 1.99 -23.86
C GLU A 308 11.39 3.33 -24.24
N SER A 309 12.69 3.27 -24.54
CA SER A 309 13.54 4.42 -24.85
C SER A 309 13.66 4.68 -26.34
N ILE A 310 12.58 4.47 -27.12
CA ILE A 310 12.63 4.71 -28.59
C ILE A 310 12.96 6.17 -28.86
#